data_fa4ef8812fcbf148e490df846ee01036
#
_entry.id   fa4ef8812fcbf148e490df846ee01036
#
_cell.length_a   1.000
_cell.length_b   1.000
_cell.length_c   1.000
_cell.angle_alpha   90.00
_cell.angle_beta   90.00
_cell.angle_gamma   90.00
#
_symmetry.space_group_name_H-M   'P 1'
#
loop_
_entity.id
_entity.type
_entity.pdbx_description
1 polymer ?
#
loop_
_entity_poly.entity_id
_entity_poly.type
_entity_poly.pdbx_seq_one_letter_code
_entity_poly.pdbx_strand_id
1 'polypeptide(L)'
;SVNGIQPAGTKSSGTTHLPLTEQEIRYKMDKPFTPVLALPALLKKQGYTTIHCGKAHFGTKNTPGANPKLFGFDYNIAGTEIGGPADYRGSQKYGTGNFHVQGLDENNYYENDTFLTEALTQEALKRLDAIRQDPREANKPFYLYMAHYAIHAPFDMRGYDKRFAENYSNPNDG
;
A
#
# COMPACT_ATOMS: atom_id res chain seq x y z
N SER A 1 6.56 13.11 14.44
CA SER A 1 6.80 12.54 13.10
C SER A 1 8.30 12.45 12.87
N VAL A 2 8.80 11.25 12.68
CA VAL A 2 10.19 11.02 12.28
C VAL A 2 10.36 11.63 10.88
N ASN A 3 11.35 12.52 10.71
CA ASN A 3 11.68 13.20 9.45
C ASN A 3 10.66 14.23 8.92
N GLY A 4 9.77 14.78 9.74
CA GLY A 4 8.83 15.83 9.32
C GLY A 4 7.78 15.41 8.29
N ILE A 5 7.61 14.10 8.06
CA ILE A 5 6.56 13.58 7.20
C ILE A 5 5.28 13.44 8.03
N GLN A 6 4.25 14.15 7.62
CA GLN A 6 2.92 13.97 8.19
C GLN A 6 2.29 12.72 7.56
N PRO A 7 1.71 11.83 8.36
CA PRO A 7 0.93 10.72 7.83
C PRO A 7 -0.20 11.23 6.93
N ALA A 8 -0.46 10.55 5.83
CA ALA A 8 -1.58 10.86 4.97
C ALA A 8 -2.89 10.69 5.78
N GLY A 9 -3.81 11.62 5.60
CA GLY A 9 -5.16 11.50 6.19
C GLY A 9 -5.30 11.82 7.66
N THR A 10 -4.28 12.32 8.36
CA THR A 10 -4.46 12.84 9.72
C THR A 10 -5.20 14.18 9.71
N LYS A 11 -6.47 14.15 9.38
CA LYS A 11 -7.42 15.09 9.95
C LYS A 11 -7.79 14.54 11.31
N SER A 12 -7.03 14.85 12.33
CA SER A 12 -7.53 14.70 13.68
C SER A 12 -8.74 15.61 13.80
N SER A 13 -9.86 15.06 14.24
CA SER A 13 -11.04 15.84 14.59
C SER A 13 -10.61 16.95 15.58
N GLY A 14 -10.55 18.18 15.10
CA GLY A 14 -10.33 19.36 15.95
C GLY A 14 -9.10 20.21 15.69
N THR A 15 -8.15 19.79 14.86
CA THR A 15 -7.09 20.67 14.38
C THR A 15 -7.27 20.95 12.90
N THR A 16 -7.57 22.19 12.57
CA THR A 16 -7.56 22.70 11.20
C THR A 16 -6.12 22.73 10.70
N HIS A 17 -5.57 21.58 10.32
CA HIS A 17 -4.42 21.60 9.44
C HIS A 17 -4.90 22.04 8.07
N LEU A 18 -4.65 23.27 7.73
CA LEU A 18 -4.77 23.74 6.36
C LEU A 18 -4.00 22.76 5.46
N PRO A 19 -4.57 22.41 4.30
CA PRO A 19 -3.82 21.61 3.34
C PRO A 19 -2.48 22.32 3.08
N LEU A 20 -1.40 21.54 3.00
CA LEU A 20 -0.08 22.08 2.68
C LEU A 20 -0.19 22.91 1.41
N THR A 21 0.33 24.13 1.46
CA THR A 21 0.43 24.97 0.27
C THR A 21 1.37 24.27 -0.73
N GLU A 22 1.20 24.56 -2.01
CA GLU A 22 2.08 24.04 -3.06
C GLU A 22 3.56 24.34 -2.75
N GLN A 23 3.83 25.47 -2.13
CA GLN A 23 5.16 25.91 -1.73
C GLN A 23 5.72 25.05 -0.56
N GLU A 24 4.87 24.68 0.41
CA GLU A 24 5.27 23.76 1.51
C GLU A 24 5.50 22.34 1.01
N ILE A 25 4.71 21.89 0.03
CA ILE A 25 4.92 20.61 -0.63
C ILE A 25 6.28 20.61 -1.34
N ARG A 26 6.58 21.63 -2.14
CA ARG A 26 7.89 21.78 -2.83
C ARG A 26 9.03 21.84 -1.83
N TYR A 27 8.93 22.63 -0.78
CA TYR A 27 9.95 22.72 0.26
C TYR A 27 10.25 21.37 0.93
N LYS A 28 9.22 20.51 1.11
CA LYS A 28 9.41 19.18 1.67
C LYS A 28 9.98 18.18 0.67
N MET A 29 9.71 18.37 -0.64
CA MET A 29 10.26 17.54 -1.71
C MET A 29 11.74 17.88 -2.02
N ASP A 30 12.13 19.14 -1.87
CA ASP A 30 13.49 19.61 -2.16
C ASP A 30 14.51 19.25 -1.06
N LYS A 31 14.04 18.82 0.11
CA LYS A 31 14.92 18.32 1.15
C LYS A 31 15.26 16.85 0.91
N PRO A 32 16.54 16.48 0.99
CA PRO A 32 16.90 15.07 0.89
C PRO A 32 16.17 14.28 1.98
N PHE A 33 15.27 13.42 1.55
CA PHE A 33 14.61 12.49 2.43
C PHE A 33 15.61 11.42 2.87
N THR A 34 15.94 11.39 4.15
CA THR A 34 16.85 10.39 4.70
C THR A 34 16.05 9.38 5.51
N PRO A 35 15.74 8.22 4.98
CA PRO A 35 14.95 7.18 5.68
C PRO A 35 15.80 6.42 6.72
N VAL A 36 16.81 7.07 7.31
CA VAL A 36 17.88 6.43 8.11
C VAL A 36 17.34 5.63 9.31
N LEU A 37 16.16 5.99 9.80
CA LEU A 37 15.55 5.33 10.97
C LEU A 37 14.37 4.42 10.60
N ALA A 38 14.04 4.29 9.31
CA ALA A 38 12.97 3.39 8.90
C ALA A 38 13.44 1.94 8.96
N LEU A 39 12.64 1.05 9.54
CA LEU A 39 12.99 -0.37 9.70
C LEU A 39 13.42 -1.03 8.38
N PRO A 40 12.73 -0.83 7.24
CA PRO A 40 13.18 -1.42 5.98
C PRO A 40 14.59 -0.97 5.57
N ALA A 41 14.91 0.32 5.76
CA ALA A 41 16.24 0.85 5.44
C ALA A 41 17.34 0.24 6.33
N LEU A 42 17.04 -0.01 7.59
CA LEU A 42 17.97 -0.67 8.52
C LEU A 42 18.18 -2.14 8.13
N LEU A 43 17.10 -2.86 7.85
CA LEU A 43 17.17 -4.26 7.42
C LEU A 43 17.91 -4.41 6.08
N LYS A 44 17.67 -3.51 5.12
CA LYS A 44 18.40 -3.48 3.86
C LYS A 44 19.91 -3.33 4.07
N LYS A 45 20.35 -2.49 5.01
CA LYS A 45 21.76 -2.36 5.39
C LYS A 45 22.35 -3.66 5.98
N GLN A 46 21.51 -4.51 6.56
CA GLN A 46 21.89 -5.81 7.09
C GLN A 46 21.77 -6.93 6.03
N GLY A 47 21.57 -6.59 4.75
CA GLY A 47 21.54 -7.53 3.64
C GLY A 47 20.18 -8.17 3.38
N TYR A 48 19.11 -7.69 3.99
CA TYR A 48 17.76 -8.16 3.68
C TYR A 48 17.28 -7.61 2.34
N THR A 49 16.54 -8.42 1.59
CA THR A 49 15.66 -7.95 0.52
C THR A 49 14.35 -7.48 1.15
N THR A 50 13.93 -6.25 0.89
CA THR A 50 12.82 -5.61 1.59
C THR A 50 11.64 -5.35 0.65
N ILE A 51 10.45 -5.82 1.03
CA ILE A 51 9.25 -5.83 0.19
C ILE A 51 8.11 -5.14 0.94
N HIS A 52 7.50 -4.16 0.31
CA HIS A 52 6.22 -3.59 0.72
C HIS A 52 5.12 -4.14 -0.18
N CYS A 53 3.99 -4.57 0.39
CA CYS A 53 2.82 -5.02 -0.35
C CYS A 53 1.53 -4.51 0.29
N GLY A 54 0.74 -3.78 -0.47
CA GLY A 54 -0.55 -3.26 -0.06
C GLY A 54 -0.53 -1.81 0.41
N LYS A 55 -1.30 -1.50 1.45
CA LYS A 55 -1.50 -0.14 1.96
C LYS A 55 -0.21 0.44 2.54
N ALA A 56 0.28 1.54 1.97
CA ALA A 56 1.38 2.30 2.53
C ALA A 56 0.87 3.45 3.41
N HIS A 57 0.22 4.44 2.82
CA HIS A 57 -0.37 5.58 3.53
C HIS A 57 0.64 6.31 4.45
N PHE A 58 1.94 6.32 4.07
CA PHE A 58 3.00 6.92 4.89
C PHE A 58 3.10 8.44 4.72
N GLY A 59 2.47 8.99 3.68
CA GLY A 59 2.46 10.42 3.41
C GLY A 59 1.41 10.78 2.37
N THR A 60 1.23 12.09 2.17
CA THR A 60 0.26 12.62 1.21
C THR A 60 0.78 12.52 -0.23
N LYS A 61 -0.13 12.59 -1.19
CA LYS A 61 0.19 12.67 -2.62
C LYS A 61 1.23 13.77 -2.89
N ASN A 62 2.13 13.52 -3.81
CA ASN A 62 3.23 14.42 -4.17
C ASN A 62 4.23 14.71 -3.03
N THR A 63 4.32 13.85 -2.03
CA THR A 63 5.37 13.91 -1.00
C THR A 63 6.21 12.63 -1.03
N PRO A 64 7.42 12.64 -0.47
CA PRO A 64 8.24 11.42 -0.35
C PRO A 64 7.51 10.26 0.34
N GLY A 65 6.58 10.56 1.25
CA GLY A 65 5.78 9.56 1.94
C GLY A 65 4.80 8.78 1.06
N ALA A 66 4.53 9.24 -0.16
CA ALA A 66 3.71 8.49 -1.12
C ALA A 66 4.46 7.31 -1.76
N ASN A 67 5.78 7.22 -1.60
CA ASN A 67 6.60 6.19 -2.22
C ASN A 67 7.33 5.33 -1.17
N PRO A 68 6.86 4.10 -0.91
CA PRO A 68 7.50 3.19 0.06
C PRO A 68 8.99 2.93 -0.19
N LYS A 69 9.45 2.95 -1.45
CA LYS A 69 10.87 2.74 -1.77
C LYS A 69 11.78 3.78 -1.11
N LEU A 70 11.30 4.98 -0.87
CA LEU A 70 12.07 6.02 -0.17
C LEU A 70 12.27 5.72 1.32
N PHE A 71 11.54 4.75 1.88
CA PHE A 71 11.73 4.25 3.24
C PHE A 71 12.67 3.04 3.32
N GLY A 72 13.27 2.66 2.18
CA GLY A 72 14.23 1.57 2.12
C GLY A 72 13.68 0.24 1.63
N PHE A 73 12.44 0.20 1.15
CA PHE A 73 11.92 -0.97 0.46
C PHE A 73 12.56 -1.11 -0.94
N ASP A 74 13.04 -2.31 -1.27
CA ASP A 74 13.54 -2.65 -2.61
C ASP A 74 12.37 -2.78 -3.60
N TYR A 75 11.30 -3.40 -3.14
CA TYR A 75 10.09 -3.66 -3.92
C TYR A 75 8.88 -3.02 -3.27
N ASN A 76 8.00 -2.48 -4.10
CA ASN A 76 6.72 -1.91 -3.69
C ASN A 76 5.61 -2.45 -4.59
N ILE A 77 4.63 -3.11 -3.99
CA ILE A 77 3.45 -3.67 -4.65
C ILE A 77 2.24 -2.89 -4.15
N ALA A 78 1.62 -2.13 -5.02
CA ALA A 78 0.39 -1.35 -4.78
C ALA A 78 0.44 -0.35 -3.61
N GLY A 79 1.62 -0.04 -3.06
CA GLY A 79 1.75 0.94 -1.97
C GLY A 79 1.86 2.36 -2.50
N THR A 80 0.93 3.22 -2.09
CA THR A 80 0.87 4.65 -2.45
C THR A 80 0.39 5.48 -1.26
N GLU A 81 0.02 6.73 -1.52
CA GLU A 81 -0.61 7.62 -0.54
C GLU A 81 -2.03 7.19 -0.15
N ILE A 82 -2.63 6.23 -0.84
CA ILE A 82 -4.04 5.87 -0.67
C ILE A 82 -4.25 5.16 0.67
N GLY A 83 -5.23 5.64 1.45
CA GLY A 83 -5.58 5.05 2.74
C GLY A 83 -6.56 3.89 2.67
N GLY A 84 -7.34 3.80 1.59
CA GLY A 84 -8.31 2.74 1.33
C GLY A 84 -8.76 2.73 -0.11
N PRO A 85 -9.21 1.58 -0.65
CA PRO A 85 -9.71 1.48 -2.00
C PRO A 85 -11.15 2.02 -2.08
N ALA A 86 -11.59 2.45 -3.27
CA ALA A 86 -12.99 2.76 -3.49
C ALA A 86 -13.83 1.49 -3.75
N ASP A 87 -13.20 0.41 -4.15
CA ASP A 87 -13.80 -0.92 -4.33
C ASP A 87 -12.75 -2.01 -4.12
N TYR A 88 -13.16 -3.20 -3.68
CA TYR A 88 -12.26 -4.35 -3.48
C TYR A 88 -12.30 -5.35 -4.63
N ARG A 89 -13.18 -5.19 -5.60
CA ARG A 89 -13.37 -6.14 -6.70
C ARG A 89 -12.51 -5.80 -7.90
N GLY A 90 -11.94 -6.83 -8.52
CA GLY A 90 -11.17 -6.70 -9.74
C GLY A 90 -11.99 -6.14 -10.91
N SER A 91 -13.24 -6.59 -11.07
CA SER A 91 -14.18 -6.07 -12.08
C SER A 91 -14.47 -4.57 -11.95
N GLN A 92 -14.21 -4.00 -10.79
CA GLN A 92 -14.29 -2.56 -10.51
C GLN A 92 -12.91 -1.90 -10.47
N LYS A 93 -11.86 -2.59 -10.94
CA LYS A 93 -10.49 -2.08 -11.04
C LYS A 93 -9.94 -1.59 -9.70
N TYR A 94 -10.41 -2.15 -8.59
CA TYR A 94 -10.06 -1.72 -7.24
C TYR A 94 -10.30 -0.24 -6.98
N GLY A 95 -11.38 0.30 -7.56
CA GLY A 95 -11.77 1.69 -7.43
C GLY A 95 -11.33 2.59 -8.59
N THR A 96 -11.61 3.86 -8.47
CA THR A 96 -11.32 4.89 -9.48
C THR A 96 -10.84 6.18 -8.84
N GLY A 97 -10.24 7.05 -9.64
CA GLY A 97 -9.81 8.39 -9.22
C GLY A 97 -8.76 8.33 -8.10
N ASN A 98 -8.96 9.10 -7.05
CA ASN A 98 -8.01 9.24 -5.94
C ASN A 98 -7.97 8.02 -4.99
N PHE A 99 -8.85 7.04 -5.18
CA PHE A 99 -8.94 5.83 -4.36
C PHE A 99 -8.76 4.55 -5.20
N HIS A 100 -8.12 4.69 -6.34
CA HIS A 100 -7.77 3.59 -7.22
C HIS A 100 -6.46 2.94 -6.77
N VAL A 101 -6.51 1.68 -6.37
CA VAL A 101 -5.31 0.89 -6.05
C VAL A 101 -4.64 0.44 -7.34
N GLN A 102 -3.42 0.93 -7.58
CA GLN A 102 -2.64 0.72 -8.79
C GLN A 102 -1.46 -0.23 -8.56
N GLY A 103 -0.82 -0.66 -9.65
CA GLY A 103 0.42 -1.45 -9.59
C GLY A 103 0.21 -2.93 -9.35
N LEU A 104 -0.98 -3.44 -9.68
CA LEU A 104 -1.31 -4.86 -9.73
C LEU A 104 -1.40 -5.32 -11.20
N ASP A 105 -1.41 -6.62 -11.43
CA ASP A 105 -1.60 -7.22 -12.77
C ASP A 105 -3.05 -7.03 -13.23
N GLU A 106 -3.30 -5.90 -13.91
CA GLU A 106 -4.63 -5.46 -14.30
C GLU A 106 -5.33 -6.48 -15.21
N ASN A 107 -4.63 -7.05 -16.16
CA ASN A 107 -5.22 -7.97 -17.13
C ASN A 107 -5.74 -9.24 -16.46
N ASN A 108 -4.98 -9.78 -15.51
CA ASN A 108 -5.38 -11.01 -14.84
C ASN A 108 -6.45 -10.77 -13.76
N TYR A 109 -6.27 -9.77 -12.92
CA TYR A 109 -7.12 -9.59 -11.75
C TYR A 109 -8.46 -8.92 -12.08
N TYR A 110 -8.49 -8.05 -13.08
CA TYR A 110 -9.72 -7.36 -13.48
C TYR A 110 -10.68 -8.29 -14.21
N GLU A 111 -10.17 -9.10 -15.12
CA GLU A 111 -10.98 -10.05 -15.91
C GLU A 111 -11.56 -11.17 -15.02
N ASN A 112 -10.81 -11.62 -14.03
CA ASN A 112 -11.23 -12.69 -13.12
C ASN A 112 -12.01 -12.21 -11.89
N ASP A 113 -12.32 -10.92 -11.81
CA ASP A 113 -12.96 -10.28 -10.62
C ASP A 113 -12.27 -10.68 -9.31
N THR A 114 -10.94 -10.79 -9.32
CA THR A 114 -10.17 -11.22 -8.15
C THR A 114 -10.31 -10.18 -7.03
N PHE A 115 -10.60 -10.63 -5.82
CA PHE A 115 -10.72 -9.74 -4.68
C PHE A 115 -9.36 -9.14 -4.29
N LEU A 116 -9.30 -7.86 -3.93
CA LEU A 116 -8.05 -7.11 -3.70
C LEU A 116 -7.10 -7.80 -2.71
N THR A 117 -7.63 -8.36 -1.62
CA THR A 117 -6.83 -9.07 -0.62
C THR A 117 -6.10 -10.28 -1.24
N GLU A 118 -6.80 -11.01 -2.11
CA GLU A 118 -6.25 -12.14 -2.83
C GLU A 118 -5.22 -11.71 -3.88
N ALA A 119 -5.52 -10.66 -4.67
CA ALA A 119 -4.59 -10.12 -5.66
C ALA A 119 -3.25 -9.67 -5.01
N LEU A 120 -3.31 -8.96 -3.89
CA LEU A 120 -2.12 -8.57 -3.14
C LEU A 120 -1.32 -9.78 -2.64
N THR A 121 -2.01 -10.82 -2.16
CA THR A 121 -1.35 -12.06 -1.71
C THR A 121 -0.65 -12.77 -2.86
N GLN A 122 -1.31 -12.89 -4.01
CA GLN A 122 -0.73 -13.49 -5.22
C GLN A 122 0.49 -12.72 -5.72
N GLU A 123 0.44 -11.39 -5.74
CA GLU A 123 1.58 -10.56 -6.14
C GLU A 123 2.77 -10.68 -5.15
N ALA A 124 2.48 -10.77 -3.85
CA ALA A 124 3.53 -11.02 -2.87
C ALA A 124 4.21 -12.38 -3.09
N LEU A 125 3.43 -13.43 -3.36
CA LEU A 125 3.97 -14.76 -3.65
C LEU A 125 4.79 -14.78 -4.95
N LYS A 126 4.28 -14.17 -6.04
CA LYS A 126 5.03 -14.01 -7.29
C LYS A 126 6.37 -13.30 -7.06
N ARG A 127 6.39 -12.27 -6.20
CA ARG A 127 7.62 -11.55 -5.87
C ARG A 127 8.59 -12.41 -5.09
N LEU A 128 8.12 -13.17 -4.10
CA LEU A 128 8.97 -14.09 -3.34
C LEU A 128 9.56 -15.19 -4.22
N ASP A 129 8.78 -15.75 -5.14
CA ASP A 129 9.27 -16.74 -6.10
C ASP A 129 10.33 -16.15 -7.04
N ALA A 130 10.14 -14.93 -7.53
CA ALA A 130 11.13 -14.22 -8.34
C ALA A 130 12.45 -13.99 -7.58
N ILE A 131 12.38 -13.62 -6.29
CA ILE A 131 13.55 -13.46 -5.43
C ILE A 131 14.28 -14.80 -5.25
N ARG A 132 13.57 -15.87 -5.02
CA ARG A 132 14.16 -17.22 -4.86
C ARG A 132 14.84 -17.73 -6.14
N GLN A 133 14.41 -17.27 -7.29
CA GLN A 133 14.98 -17.63 -8.60
C GLN A 133 16.13 -16.71 -9.02
N ASP A 134 16.31 -15.54 -8.41
CA ASP A 134 17.43 -14.63 -8.70
C ASP A 134 18.66 -15.03 -7.88
N PRO A 135 19.76 -15.50 -8.50
CA PRO A 135 20.97 -15.92 -7.78
C PRO A 135 21.58 -14.83 -6.88
N ARG A 136 21.30 -13.54 -7.19
CA ARG A 136 21.78 -12.40 -6.40
C ARG A 136 21.01 -12.18 -5.12
N GLU A 137 19.78 -12.72 -5.04
CA GLU A 137 18.84 -12.50 -3.94
C GLU A 137 18.45 -13.79 -3.21
N ALA A 138 18.53 -14.95 -3.86
CA ALA A 138 18.03 -16.23 -3.36
C ALA A 138 18.55 -16.62 -1.98
N ASN A 139 19.79 -16.23 -1.65
CA ASN A 139 20.43 -16.54 -0.36
C ASN A 139 20.33 -15.40 0.67
N LYS A 140 19.66 -14.30 0.34
CA LYS A 140 19.43 -13.21 1.28
C LYS A 140 18.17 -13.47 2.11
N PRO A 141 18.17 -13.09 3.39
CA PRO A 141 16.92 -13.03 4.13
C PRO A 141 16.01 -11.97 3.51
N PHE A 142 14.69 -12.14 3.63
CA PHE A 142 13.75 -11.13 3.18
C PHE A 142 12.91 -10.58 4.33
N TYR A 143 12.45 -9.37 4.15
CA TYR A 143 11.46 -8.70 4.98
C TYR A 143 10.25 -8.34 4.13
N LEU A 144 9.11 -8.98 4.36
CA LEU A 144 7.85 -8.67 3.72
C LEU A 144 6.94 -7.91 4.69
N TYR A 145 6.67 -6.64 4.36
CA TYR A 145 5.64 -5.84 5.02
C TYR A 145 4.32 -6.01 4.24
N MET A 146 3.50 -6.96 4.70
CA MET A 146 2.20 -7.26 4.11
C MET A 146 1.11 -6.44 4.81
N ALA A 147 0.61 -5.41 4.14
CA ALA A 147 -0.39 -4.49 4.66
C ALA A 147 -1.65 -4.51 3.78
N HIS A 148 -2.56 -5.44 4.06
CA HIS A 148 -3.84 -5.48 3.36
C HIS A 148 -4.64 -4.19 3.60
N TYR A 149 -5.44 -3.79 2.60
CA TYR A 149 -6.41 -2.71 2.79
C TYR A 149 -7.59 -3.14 3.66
N ALA A 150 -7.93 -4.42 3.65
CA ALA A 150 -8.98 -4.98 4.49
C ALA A 150 -8.56 -4.93 5.99
N ILE A 151 -9.47 -4.61 6.89
CA ILE A 151 -10.87 -4.29 6.64
C ILE A 151 -11.12 -2.78 6.69
N HIS A 152 -10.74 -2.05 5.67
CA HIS A 152 -11.06 -0.64 5.52
C HIS A 152 -12.35 -0.50 4.71
N ALA A 153 -13.11 0.59 4.92
CA ALA A 153 -14.25 0.91 4.05
C ALA A 153 -13.84 0.83 2.55
N PRO A 154 -14.79 0.50 1.65
CA PRO A 154 -16.24 0.41 1.85
C PRO A 154 -16.69 -0.89 2.52
N PHE A 155 -17.72 -0.80 3.37
CA PHE A 155 -18.34 -1.96 4.08
C PHE A 155 -19.65 -2.43 3.43
N ASP A 156 -20.01 -1.88 2.28
CA ASP A 156 -21.12 -2.29 1.44
C ASP A 156 -20.67 -3.34 0.39
N MET A 157 -21.50 -3.54 -0.62
CA MET A 157 -21.25 -4.51 -1.70
C MET A 157 -19.90 -4.34 -2.43
N ARG A 158 -19.22 -3.19 -2.30
CA ARG A 158 -17.91 -2.91 -2.88
C ARG A 158 -16.76 -3.51 -2.08
N GLY A 159 -16.95 -3.67 -0.77
CA GLY A 159 -15.97 -4.27 0.15
C GLY A 159 -16.20 -5.73 0.46
N TYR A 160 -17.11 -6.37 -0.25
CA TYR A 160 -17.67 -7.66 0.06
C TYR A 160 -17.19 -8.76 -0.90
N ASP A 161 -16.62 -9.81 -0.36
CA ASP A 161 -16.28 -11.00 -1.13
C ASP A 161 -17.45 -12.00 -1.13
N LYS A 162 -18.06 -12.15 -2.30
CA LYS A 162 -19.25 -13.00 -2.49
C LYS A 162 -19.05 -14.46 -2.05
N ARG A 163 -17.82 -14.95 -2.06
CA ARG A 163 -17.52 -16.34 -1.66
C ARG A 163 -17.82 -16.63 -0.19
N PHE A 164 -17.84 -15.58 0.63
CA PHE A 164 -18.10 -15.68 2.07
C PHE A 164 -19.50 -15.22 2.46
N ALA A 165 -20.29 -14.78 1.48
CA ALA A 165 -21.65 -14.27 1.68
C ALA A 165 -22.55 -15.20 2.45
N GLU A 166 -22.51 -16.47 2.09
CA GLU A 166 -23.40 -17.50 2.63
C GLU A 166 -23.14 -17.81 4.11
N ASN A 167 -21.99 -17.36 4.64
CA ASN A 167 -21.63 -17.56 6.04
C ASN A 167 -22.28 -16.54 6.99
N TYR A 168 -22.95 -15.52 6.44
CA TYR A 168 -23.56 -14.45 7.21
C TYR A 168 -25.07 -14.42 6.94
N SER A 169 -25.88 -14.47 7.98
CA SER A 169 -27.35 -14.45 7.88
C SER A 169 -27.90 -13.09 7.42
N ASN A 170 -27.11 -12.03 7.60
CA ASN A 170 -27.43 -10.69 7.10
C ASN A 170 -26.12 -9.98 6.69
N PRO A 171 -25.99 -9.57 5.42
CA PRO A 171 -24.80 -8.85 4.96
C PRO A 171 -24.63 -7.45 5.59
N ASN A 172 -25.61 -6.99 6.38
CA ASN A 172 -25.55 -5.73 7.12
C ASN A 172 -25.21 -5.93 8.62
N ASP A 173 -24.96 -7.15 9.07
CA ASP A 173 -24.64 -7.48 10.48
C ASP A 173 -23.12 -7.50 10.75
N GLY A 174 -22.32 -6.89 9.85
CA GLY A 174 -20.86 -6.80 9.98
C GLY A 174 -20.39 -5.42 10.37
#